data_77fb6815240a003c9d87d9c520f5c54e
#
_entry.id   77fb6815240a003c9d87d9c520f5c54e
#
_cell.length_a   1.000
_cell.length_b   1.000
_cell.length_c   1.000
_cell.angle_alpha   90.00
_cell.angle_beta   90.00
_cell.angle_gamma   90.00
#
_symmetry.space_group_name_H-M   'P 1'
#
loop_
_entity.id
_entity.type
_entity.pdbx_description
1 polymer ?
#
loop_
_entity_poly.entity_id
_entity_poly.type
_entity_poly.pdbx_seq_one_letter_code
_entity_poly.pdbx_strand_id
1 'polypeptide(L)'
;MNDAGILGALSNSFQTARNERATVTFDIEIVLRNRDEAITRRLRHDGNDVPRWTELDVQQVLKSMLLAIEHAKNPGSEQDYVALRGFSWIVEPASGGVVIAIEIPMGAAVAGPFDIPQARLDSMINRVLSSNAVSGQVIH
;
A
#
# COMPACT_ATOMS: atom_id res chain seq x y z
N MET A 1 7.24 -37.33 -21.71
CA MET A 1 7.82 -36.00 -21.84
C MET A 1 6.77 -34.91 -21.86
N ASN A 2 5.92 -34.95 -22.83
CA ASN A 2 4.85 -33.96 -22.86
C ASN A 2 3.93 -34.09 -21.66
N ASP A 3 3.75 -35.31 -21.20
CA ASP A 3 2.89 -35.51 -20.05
C ASP A 3 3.43 -34.82 -18.84
N ALA A 4 4.75 -34.89 -18.65
CA ALA A 4 5.35 -34.22 -17.52
C ALA A 4 5.17 -32.72 -17.63
N GLY A 5 5.32 -32.18 -18.83
CA GLY A 5 5.11 -30.77 -19.03
C GLY A 5 3.69 -30.34 -18.76
N ILE A 6 2.74 -31.13 -19.21
CA ILE A 6 1.34 -30.81 -18.99
C ILE A 6 1.01 -30.90 -17.52
N LEU A 7 1.48 -31.92 -16.86
CA LEU A 7 1.24 -32.05 -15.43
C LEU A 7 1.89 -30.91 -14.66
N GLY A 8 3.08 -30.52 -15.08
CA GLY A 8 3.76 -29.42 -14.45
C GLY A 8 2.98 -28.13 -14.60
N ALA A 9 2.44 -27.89 -15.79
CA ALA A 9 1.67 -26.70 -16.04
C ALA A 9 0.43 -26.66 -15.16
N LEU A 10 -0.26 -27.77 -15.03
CA LEU A 10 -1.44 -27.83 -14.19
C LEU A 10 -1.09 -27.60 -12.73
N SER A 11 -0.01 -28.21 -12.28
CA SER A 11 0.44 -28.03 -10.91
C SER A 11 0.80 -26.58 -10.64
N ASN A 12 1.47 -25.96 -11.60
CA ASN A 12 1.87 -24.56 -11.44
C ASN A 12 0.67 -23.65 -11.36
N SER A 13 -0.33 -23.87 -12.18
CA SER A 13 -1.54 -23.06 -12.11
C SER A 13 -2.21 -23.20 -10.76
N PHE A 14 -2.27 -24.40 -10.27
CA PHE A 14 -2.90 -24.66 -9.00
C PHE A 14 -2.11 -24.03 -7.86
N GLN A 15 -0.80 -24.12 -7.90
CA GLN A 15 0.04 -23.52 -6.88
C GLN A 15 -0.05 -22.01 -6.92
N THR A 16 -0.10 -21.44 -8.11
CA THR A 16 -0.26 -19.99 -8.24
C THR A 16 -1.54 -19.53 -7.59
N ALA A 17 -2.63 -20.29 -7.76
CA ALA A 17 -3.88 -19.91 -7.14
C ALA A 17 -3.80 -19.98 -5.62
N ARG A 18 -3.04 -20.93 -5.08
CA ARG A 18 -2.89 -21.03 -3.63
C ARG A 18 -1.90 -20.05 -3.07
N ASN A 19 -0.84 -19.80 -3.83
CA ASN A 19 0.23 -18.93 -3.38
C ASN A 19 0.12 -17.58 -4.07
N GLU A 20 -0.97 -16.91 -3.88
CA GLU A 20 -1.23 -15.68 -4.62
C GLU A 20 -0.36 -14.52 -4.21
N ARG A 21 0.75 -14.81 -3.59
CA ARG A 21 1.65 -13.74 -3.21
C ARG A 21 2.35 -13.17 -4.44
N ALA A 22 2.44 -11.91 -4.46
CA ALA A 22 3.09 -11.18 -5.53
C ALA A 22 3.94 -10.08 -4.91
N THR A 23 4.91 -9.63 -5.67
CA THR A 23 5.68 -8.44 -5.29
C THR A 23 5.14 -7.31 -6.14
N VAL A 24 4.54 -6.34 -5.48
CA VAL A 24 4.00 -5.15 -6.12
C VAL A 24 4.97 -4.01 -5.84
N THR A 25 5.48 -3.38 -6.88
CA THR A 25 6.31 -2.19 -6.71
C THR A 25 5.51 -1.00 -7.21
N PHE A 26 5.66 0.10 -6.52
CA PHE A 26 4.94 1.32 -6.89
C PHE A 26 5.75 2.53 -6.46
N ASP A 27 5.50 3.64 -7.12
CA ASP A 27 6.20 4.87 -6.79
C ASP A 27 5.40 5.66 -5.77
N ILE A 28 6.12 6.36 -4.91
CA ILE A 28 5.53 7.33 -4.01
C ILE A 28 6.28 8.63 -4.20
N GLU A 29 5.51 9.71 -4.30
CA GLU A 29 6.06 11.05 -4.39
C GLU A 29 5.76 11.77 -3.09
N ILE A 30 6.80 12.26 -2.43
CA ILE A 30 6.71 12.85 -1.10
C ILE A 30 7.09 14.31 -1.16
N VAL A 31 6.27 15.17 -0.57
CA VAL A 31 6.60 16.58 -0.40
C VAL A 31 6.63 16.86 1.09
N LEU A 32 7.80 17.17 1.60
CA LEU A 32 7.96 17.46 3.02
C LEU A 32 7.59 18.90 3.30
N ARG A 33 7.10 19.15 4.51
CA ARG A 33 6.71 20.48 4.91
C ARG A 33 7.92 21.41 4.85
N ASN A 34 7.71 22.60 4.31
CA ASN A 34 8.74 23.62 4.15
C ASN A 34 9.81 23.27 3.15
N ARG A 35 9.52 22.34 2.25
CA ARG A 35 10.40 22.01 1.14
C ARG A 35 9.62 22.07 -0.15
N ASP A 36 10.26 22.56 -1.19
CA ASP A 36 9.61 22.69 -2.49
C ASP A 36 9.80 21.49 -3.38
N GLU A 37 10.82 20.71 -3.14
CA GLU A 37 11.14 19.60 -4.01
C GLU A 37 10.42 18.33 -3.61
N ALA A 38 9.91 17.62 -4.61
CA ALA A 38 9.32 16.32 -4.37
C ALA A 38 10.42 15.26 -4.31
N ILE A 39 10.23 14.30 -3.44
CA ILE A 39 11.14 13.17 -3.29
C ILE A 39 10.40 11.94 -3.80
N THR A 40 10.96 11.27 -4.79
CA THR A 40 10.35 10.06 -5.33
C THR A 40 11.06 8.84 -4.78
N ARG A 41 10.28 7.86 -4.35
CA ARG A 41 10.81 6.60 -3.85
C ARG A 41 10.05 5.46 -4.51
N ARG A 42 10.71 4.33 -4.65
CA ARG A 42 10.07 3.11 -5.11
C ARG A 42 9.83 2.23 -3.89
N LEU A 43 8.58 1.87 -3.67
CA LEU A 43 8.21 1.01 -2.55
C LEU A 43 7.84 -0.36 -3.05
N ARG A 44 7.86 -1.31 -2.15
CA ARG A 44 7.59 -2.69 -2.44
C ARG A 44 6.58 -3.23 -1.44
N HIS A 45 5.60 -3.96 -1.95
CA HIS A 45 4.61 -4.62 -1.13
C HIS A 45 4.58 -6.10 -1.52
N ASP A 46 4.83 -6.98 -0.58
CA ASP A 46 4.75 -8.41 -0.79
C ASP A 46 3.42 -8.89 -0.21
N GLY A 47 2.55 -9.37 -1.08
CA GLY A 47 1.23 -9.81 -0.68
C GLY A 47 0.44 -10.21 -1.90
N ASN A 48 -0.81 -9.82 -1.96
CA ASN A 48 -1.63 -10.08 -3.13
C ASN A 48 -1.34 -9.04 -4.21
N ASP A 49 -1.55 -9.43 -5.47
CA ASP A 49 -1.46 -8.44 -6.54
C ASP A 49 -2.62 -7.45 -6.39
N VAL A 50 -2.47 -6.26 -6.98
CA VAL A 50 -3.37 -5.14 -6.69
C VAL A 50 -4.85 -5.47 -6.90
N PRO A 51 -5.27 -6.12 -7.99
CA PRO A 51 -6.70 -6.42 -8.15
C PRO A 51 -7.27 -7.34 -7.08
N ARG A 52 -6.41 -8.01 -6.34
CA ARG A 52 -6.83 -8.95 -5.31
C ARG A 52 -6.51 -8.47 -3.90
N TRP A 53 -6.17 -7.22 -3.74
CA TRP A 53 -5.83 -6.69 -2.42
C TRP A 53 -6.93 -6.92 -1.41
N THR A 54 -6.53 -7.29 -0.21
CA THR A 54 -7.39 -7.41 0.96
C THR A 54 -7.12 -6.22 1.87
N GLU A 55 -7.87 -6.15 2.96
CA GLU A 55 -7.64 -5.08 3.92
C GLU A 55 -6.25 -5.14 4.53
N LEU A 56 -5.70 -6.35 4.69
CA LEU A 56 -4.33 -6.48 5.20
C LEU A 56 -3.33 -5.86 4.23
N ASP A 57 -3.50 -6.09 2.93
CA ASP A 57 -2.62 -5.48 1.94
C ASP A 57 -2.70 -3.96 2.03
N VAL A 58 -3.91 -3.43 2.10
CA VAL A 58 -4.12 -1.99 2.18
C VAL A 58 -3.47 -1.43 3.44
N GLN A 59 -3.64 -2.13 4.56
CA GLN A 59 -3.03 -1.72 5.82
C GLN A 59 -1.51 -1.61 5.69
N GLN A 60 -0.90 -2.61 5.07
CA GLN A 60 0.55 -2.63 4.91
C GLN A 60 1.03 -1.53 3.96
N VAL A 61 0.28 -1.28 2.89
CA VAL A 61 0.64 -0.21 1.95
C VAL A 61 0.56 1.15 2.63
N LEU A 62 -0.49 1.40 3.40
CA LEU A 62 -0.61 2.66 4.12
C LEU A 62 0.55 2.84 5.11
N LYS A 63 0.93 1.79 5.82
CA LYS A 63 2.06 1.86 6.72
C LYS A 63 3.35 2.15 5.98
N SER A 64 3.55 1.53 4.83
CA SER A 64 4.72 1.78 4.01
C SER A 64 4.79 3.23 3.57
N MET A 65 3.65 3.81 3.22
CA MET A 65 3.61 5.22 2.81
C MET A 65 4.02 6.13 3.96
N LEU A 66 3.47 5.89 5.15
CA LEU A 66 3.79 6.72 6.30
C LEU A 66 5.26 6.57 6.69
N LEU A 67 5.80 5.36 6.62
CA LEU A 67 7.21 5.14 6.90
C LEU A 67 8.09 5.81 5.86
N ALA A 68 7.67 5.83 4.60
CA ALA A 68 8.44 6.49 3.56
C ALA A 68 8.56 7.99 3.84
N ILE A 69 7.49 8.61 4.33
CA ILE A 69 7.56 10.03 4.69
C ILE A 69 8.52 10.22 5.85
N GLU A 70 8.44 9.35 6.86
CA GLU A 70 9.34 9.44 8.02
C GLU A 70 10.79 9.32 7.58
N HIS A 71 11.10 8.34 6.74
CA HIS A 71 12.47 8.12 6.29
C HIS A 71 12.96 9.22 5.37
N ALA A 72 12.06 9.86 4.61
CA ALA A 72 12.44 10.98 3.79
C ALA A 72 12.83 12.18 4.64
N LYS A 73 12.09 12.39 5.74
CA LYS A 73 12.40 13.50 6.64
C LYS A 73 13.62 13.20 7.50
N ASN A 74 13.77 11.98 7.94
CA ASN A 74 14.86 11.57 8.82
C ASN A 74 15.63 10.42 8.17
N PRO A 75 16.56 10.69 7.23
CA PRO A 75 17.21 9.63 6.45
C PRO A 75 17.99 8.73 7.35
N GLY A 76 18.36 8.76 8.36
CA GLY A 76 19.04 7.77 9.19
C GLY A 76 18.11 7.06 10.15
N SER A 77 16.83 7.28 10.05
CA SER A 77 15.87 6.69 10.98
C SER A 77 15.82 5.17 10.81
N GLU A 78 15.80 4.47 11.93
CA GLU A 78 15.60 3.03 11.93
C GLU A 78 14.17 2.67 12.29
N GLN A 79 13.29 3.66 12.32
CA GLN A 79 11.90 3.42 12.65
C GLN A 79 11.26 2.51 11.61
N ASP A 80 10.62 1.45 12.07
CA ASP A 80 9.93 0.50 11.18
C ASP A 80 8.48 0.30 11.59
N TYR A 81 7.98 1.17 12.46
CA TYR A 81 6.62 1.05 12.96
C TYR A 81 5.91 2.39 12.91
N VAL A 82 4.66 2.38 12.47
CA VAL A 82 3.80 3.57 12.47
C VAL A 82 2.39 3.16 12.87
N ALA A 83 1.67 4.08 13.47
CA ALA A 83 0.25 3.89 13.75
C ALA A 83 -0.57 4.44 12.59
N LEU A 84 -1.67 3.78 12.28
CA LEU A 84 -2.57 4.22 11.20
C LEU A 84 -3.57 5.21 11.74
N ARG A 85 -3.10 6.38 12.07
CA ARG A 85 -3.95 7.46 12.56
C ARG A 85 -3.21 8.78 12.41
N GLY A 86 -3.93 9.86 12.54
CA GLY A 86 -3.32 11.19 12.50
C GLY A 86 -2.99 11.65 11.11
N PHE A 87 -3.72 11.18 10.10
CA PHE A 87 -3.51 11.61 8.75
C PHE A 87 -4.82 11.71 7.99
N SER A 88 -4.83 12.56 6.98
CA SER A 88 -5.93 12.68 6.03
C SER A 88 -5.58 11.87 4.80
N TRP A 89 -6.59 11.40 4.09
CA TRP A 89 -6.33 10.60 2.90
C TRP A 89 -7.46 10.76 1.89
N ILE A 90 -7.13 10.48 0.65
CA ILE A 90 -8.11 10.44 -0.43
C ILE A 90 -7.62 9.47 -1.51
N VAL A 91 -8.55 8.82 -2.19
CA VAL A 91 -8.26 7.98 -3.34
C VAL A 91 -8.79 8.72 -4.57
N GLU A 92 -7.93 8.95 -5.54
CA GLU A 92 -8.28 9.71 -6.72
C GLU A 92 -7.96 8.97 -8.00
N PRO A 93 -8.78 9.14 -9.05
CA PRO A 93 -8.45 8.55 -10.34
C PRO A 93 -7.17 9.14 -10.89
N ALA A 94 -6.41 8.33 -11.61
CA ALA A 94 -5.20 8.75 -12.27
C ALA A 94 -5.02 7.91 -13.51
N SER A 95 -4.09 8.34 -14.37
CA SER A 95 -3.77 7.54 -15.54
C SER A 95 -3.19 6.21 -15.07
N GLY A 96 -3.79 5.11 -15.49
CA GLY A 96 -3.32 3.79 -15.10
C GLY A 96 -4.00 3.22 -13.86
N GLY A 97 -5.00 3.92 -13.29
CA GLY A 97 -5.70 3.40 -12.14
C GLY A 97 -6.11 4.48 -11.15
N VAL A 98 -5.72 4.29 -9.91
CA VAL A 98 -6.01 5.27 -8.86
C VAL A 98 -4.76 5.51 -8.05
N VAL A 99 -4.70 6.66 -7.38
CA VAL A 99 -3.61 6.97 -6.46
C VAL A 99 -4.18 7.16 -5.07
N ILE A 100 -3.35 6.89 -4.07
CA ILE A 100 -3.67 7.20 -2.68
C ILE A 100 -2.86 8.42 -2.29
N ALA A 101 -3.53 9.46 -1.86
CA ALA A 101 -2.86 10.66 -1.35
C ALA A 101 -3.09 10.73 0.16
N ILE A 102 -2.02 10.99 0.89
CA ILE A 102 -2.11 11.14 2.35
C ILE A 102 -1.41 12.42 2.76
N GLU A 103 -1.84 12.96 3.88
CA GLU A 103 -1.26 14.17 4.43
C GLU A 103 -1.14 14.05 5.94
N ILE A 104 0.04 14.37 6.45
CA ILE A 104 0.34 14.41 7.88
C ILE A 104 1.04 15.72 8.16
N PRO A 105 1.23 16.09 9.44
CA PRO A 105 1.91 17.36 9.74
C PRO A 105 3.29 17.49 9.12
N MET A 106 4.01 16.39 8.92
CA MET A 106 5.34 16.41 8.33
C MET A 106 5.33 16.67 6.83
N GLY A 107 4.26 16.36 6.14
CA GLY A 107 4.21 16.49 4.70
C GLY A 107 3.10 15.68 4.08
N ALA A 108 3.17 15.50 2.78
CA ALA A 108 2.15 14.79 2.03
C ALA A 108 2.82 13.80 1.08
N ALA A 109 2.07 12.79 0.67
CA ALA A 109 2.59 11.81 -0.27
C ALA A 109 1.48 11.28 -1.15
N VAL A 110 1.84 10.92 -2.38
CA VAL A 110 0.92 10.32 -3.34
C VAL A 110 1.57 9.04 -3.85
N ALA A 111 0.87 7.94 -3.74
CA ALA A 111 1.38 6.64 -4.17
C ALA A 111 0.50 6.05 -5.26
N GLY A 112 1.13 5.35 -6.18
CA GLY A 112 0.44 4.66 -7.26
C GLY A 112 1.05 4.97 -8.60
N PRO A 113 0.31 4.72 -9.71
CA PRO A 113 -1.11 4.32 -9.73
C PRO A 113 -1.31 2.84 -9.42
N PHE A 114 -2.47 2.52 -8.90
CA PHE A 114 -2.85 1.15 -8.58
C PHE A 114 -4.03 0.72 -9.45
N ASP A 115 -3.96 -0.47 -10.00
CA ASP A 115 -5.00 -1.01 -10.87
C ASP A 115 -6.10 -1.65 -10.03
N ILE A 116 -6.94 -0.84 -9.44
CA ILE A 116 -8.02 -1.27 -8.58
C ILE A 116 -9.13 -0.22 -8.67
N PRO A 117 -10.41 -0.61 -8.61
CA PRO A 117 -11.49 0.37 -8.65
C PRO A 117 -11.42 1.32 -7.47
N GLN A 118 -11.65 2.60 -7.76
CA GLN A 118 -11.59 3.63 -6.72
C GLN A 118 -12.51 3.33 -5.54
N ALA A 119 -13.73 2.95 -5.81
CA ALA A 119 -14.70 2.71 -4.74
C ALA A 119 -14.27 1.55 -3.85
N ARG A 120 -13.66 0.54 -4.44
CA ARG A 120 -13.21 -0.61 -3.66
C ARG A 120 -12.06 -0.26 -2.74
N LEU A 121 -11.07 0.47 -3.27
CA LEU A 121 -9.93 0.88 -2.46
C LEU A 121 -10.37 1.84 -1.36
N ASP A 122 -11.21 2.79 -1.71
CA ASP A 122 -11.75 3.73 -0.74
C ASP A 122 -12.46 3.00 0.40
N SER A 123 -13.27 2.02 0.07
CA SER A 123 -14.00 1.24 1.06
C SER A 123 -13.06 0.43 1.95
N MET A 124 -12.01 -0.14 1.37
CA MET A 124 -11.05 -0.92 2.15
C MET A 124 -10.27 -0.03 3.12
N ILE A 125 -9.88 1.15 2.67
CA ILE A 125 -9.17 2.07 3.56
C ILE A 125 -10.07 2.47 4.72
N ASN A 126 -11.33 2.77 4.43
CA ASN A 126 -12.28 3.11 5.50
C ASN A 126 -12.39 1.98 6.52
N ARG A 127 -12.46 0.74 6.07
CA ARG A 127 -12.58 -0.38 6.99
C ARG A 127 -11.31 -0.58 7.81
N VAL A 128 -10.15 -0.43 7.17
CA VAL A 128 -8.87 -0.56 7.88
C VAL A 128 -8.78 0.48 8.99
N LEU A 129 -9.11 1.72 8.68
CA LEU A 129 -8.99 2.80 9.67
C LEU A 129 -10.07 2.71 10.74
N SER A 130 -11.26 2.26 10.39
CA SER A 130 -12.32 2.08 11.38
C SER A 130 -11.97 0.96 12.36
N SER A 131 -11.40 -0.13 11.87
CA SER A 131 -10.97 -1.21 12.74
C SER A 131 -9.92 -0.76 13.74
N ASN A 132 -8.96 0.05 13.26
CA ASN A 132 -7.94 0.58 14.15
C ASN A 132 -8.53 1.50 15.20
N ALA A 133 -9.47 2.35 14.80
CA ALA A 133 -10.11 3.26 15.74
C ALA A 133 -10.92 2.50 16.79
N VAL A 134 -11.67 1.48 16.36
CA VAL A 134 -12.44 0.68 17.28
C VAL A 134 -11.54 -0.07 18.25
N SER A 135 -10.46 -0.63 17.74
CA SER A 135 -9.49 -1.32 18.60
C SER A 135 -8.91 -0.37 19.62
N GLY A 136 -8.59 0.85 19.23
CA GLY A 136 -8.10 1.84 20.16
C GLY A 136 -9.11 2.21 21.22
N GLN A 137 -10.39 2.27 20.87
CA GLN A 137 -11.43 2.60 21.82
C GLN A 137 -11.69 1.45 22.81
N VAL A 138 -11.61 0.23 22.31
CA VAL A 138 -11.88 -0.93 23.17
C VAL A 138 -10.83 -1.06 24.26
N ILE A 139 -9.63 -0.65 23.98
CA ILE A 139 -8.55 -0.76 24.94
C ILE A 139 -8.78 0.17 26.14
N HIS A 140 -9.52 1.19 25.95
CA HIS A 140 -9.85 2.12 27.02
C HIS A 140 -10.96 1.57 27.89
#